data_784b8560e03c4c3897ed094a9c653435
#
_entry.id   784b8560e03c4c3897ed094a9c653435
#
_cell.length_a   1.000
_cell.length_b   1.000
_cell.length_c   1.000
_cell.angle_alpha   90.00
_cell.angle_beta   90.00
_cell.angle_gamma   90.00
#
_symmetry.space_group_name_H-M   'P 1'
#
loop_
_entity.id
_entity.type
_entity.pdbx_description
1 polymer ?
#
loop_
_entity_poly.entity_id
_entity_poly.type
_entity_poly.pdbx_seq_one_letter_code
_entity_poly.pdbx_strand_id
1 'polypeptide(L)' 'MNKGTVKFFNDTKGFGFIIEEGSNKEHFVHVSGCINEIREGDHVEFELEDGRKGLNAVNVKTV' A
#
# COMPACT_ATOMS: atom_id res chain seq x y z
N MET A 1 -10.07 0.38 8.87
CA MET A 1 -8.92 0.36 7.97
C MET A 1 -8.97 -0.85 7.07
N ASN A 2 -8.44 -0.72 5.88
CA ASN A 2 -8.36 -1.84 4.94
C ASN A 2 -7.11 -2.67 5.23
N LYS A 3 -7.16 -3.93 4.86
CA LYS A 3 -6.02 -4.83 5.01
C LYS A 3 -5.63 -5.40 3.66
N GLY A 4 -4.36 -5.68 3.50
CA GLY A 4 -3.87 -6.26 2.27
C GLY A 4 -2.46 -6.79 2.39
N THR A 5 -1.91 -7.18 1.25
CA THR A 5 -0.56 -7.70 1.16
C THR A 5 0.20 -6.90 0.12
N VAL A 6 1.42 -6.53 0.44
CA VAL A 6 2.28 -5.80 -0.49
C VAL A 6 2.66 -6.74 -1.64
N LYS A 7 2.21 -6.41 -2.84
CA LYS A 7 2.52 -7.18 -4.04
C LYS A 7 3.94 -6.88 -4.52
N PHE A 8 4.31 -5.61 -4.43
CA PHE A 8 5.56 -5.12 -4.96
C PHE A 8 5.90 -3.80 -4.27
N PHE A 9 7.15 -3.58 -3.97
CA PHE A 9 7.59 -2.28 -3.47
C PHE A 9 9.01 -2.01 -3.94
N ASN A 10 9.22 -0.84 -4.54
CA ASN A 10 10.52 -0.42 -5.03
C ASN A 10 11.05 0.70 -4.13
N ASP A 11 12.00 0.35 -3.25
CA ASP A 11 12.58 1.31 -2.31
C ASP A 11 13.33 2.44 -3.03
N THR A 12 13.96 2.12 -4.13
CA THR A 12 14.73 3.10 -4.89
C THR A 12 13.84 4.20 -5.46
N LYS A 13 12.70 3.81 -6.01
CA LYS A 13 11.74 4.75 -6.58
C LYS A 13 10.71 5.24 -5.56
N GLY A 14 10.60 4.54 -4.44
CA GLY A 14 9.71 4.94 -3.35
C GLY A 14 8.23 4.70 -3.60
N PHE A 15 7.88 3.64 -4.32
CA PHE A 15 6.47 3.31 -4.56
C PHE A 15 6.28 1.81 -4.71
N GLY A 16 5.02 1.40 -4.63
CA GLY A 16 4.67 0.00 -4.81
C GLY A 16 3.18 -0.18 -4.95
N PHE A 17 2.73 -1.42 -4.85
CA PHE A 17 1.33 -1.78 -4.94
C PHE A 17 0.94 -2.73 -3.83
N ILE A 18 -0.28 -2.57 -3.34
CA ILE A 18 -0.86 -3.42 -2.31
C ILE A 18 -2.09 -4.08 -2.90
N ILE A 19 -2.23 -5.38 -2.69
CA ILE A 19 -3.43 -6.12 -3.07
C ILE A 19 -4.36 -6.11 -1.86
N GLU A 20 -5.53 -5.52 -2.01
CA GLU A 20 -6.52 -5.46 -0.94
C GLU A 20 -7.08 -6.84 -0.66
N GLU A 21 -7.10 -7.22 0.61
CA GLU A 21 -7.66 -8.49 1.04
C GLU A 21 -9.17 -8.50 0.78
N GLY A 22 -9.64 -9.58 0.22
CA GLY A 22 -11.07 -9.78 -0.05
C GLY A 22 -11.50 -9.36 -1.45
N SER A 23 -11.08 -8.20 -1.92
CA SER A 23 -11.47 -7.70 -3.25
C SER A 23 -10.43 -7.95 -4.33
N ASN A 24 -9.19 -8.25 -3.93
CA ASN A 24 -8.05 -8.45 -4.82
C ASN A 24 -7.75 -7.24 -5.71
N LYS A 25 -8.17 -6.04 -5.28
CA LYS A 25 -7.87 -4.82 -6.01
C LYS A 25 -6.48 -4.34 -5.67
N GLU A 26 -5.78 -3.82 -6.68
CA GLU A 26 -4.48 -3.23 -6.48
C GLU A 26 -4.61 -1.76 -6.16
N HIS A 27 -3.85 -1.30 -5.17
CA HIS A 27 -3.79 0.11 -4.79
C HIS A 27 -2.36 0.59 -4.82
N PHE A 28 -2.16 1.75 -5.38
CA PHE A 28 -0.84 2.38 -5.42
C PHE A 28 -0.48 2.87 -4.02
N VAL A 29 0.79 2.68 -3.64
CA VAL A 29 1.32 3.20 -2.38
C VAL A 29 2.63 3.92 -2.65
N HIS A 30 2.78 5.11 -2.07
CA HIS A 30 4.02 5.86 -2.13
C HIS A 30 4.72 5.80 -0.77
N VAL A 31 6.04 5.86 -0.77
CA VAL A 31 6.80 5.77 0.48
C VAL A 31 6.36 6.81 1.51
N SER A 32 5.94 7.99 1.07
CA SER A 32 5.46 9.03 1.96
C SER A 32 4.14 8.68 2.64
N GLY A 33 3.41 7.70 2.11
CA GLY A 33 2.17 7.22 2.69
C GLY A 33 2.37 6.04 3.64
N CYS A 34 3.59 5.62 3.87
CA CYS A 34 3.90 4.49 4.75
C CYS A 34 4.30 4.98 6.13
N ILE A 35 3.67 4.45 7.16
CA ILE A 35 4.04 4.74 8.55
C ILE A 35 5.29 3.95 8.91
N ASN A 36 5.35 2.70 8.45
CA ASN A 36 6.49 1.80 8.64
C ASN A 36 7.12 1.48 7.31
N GLU A 37 8.34 0.99 7.36
CA GLU A 37 8.97 0.42 6.17
C GLU A 37 8.23 -0.86 5.80
N ILE A 38 7.85 -0.98 4.53
CA ILE A 38 7.14 -2.16 4.03
C ILE A 38 7.95 -2.82 2.93
N ARG A 39 7.70 -4.13 2.74
CA ARG A 39 8.39 -4.92 1.73
C ARG A 39 7.42 -5.84 1.02
N GLU A 40 7.83 -6.34 -0.14
CA GLU A 40 7.05 -7.31 -0.88
C GLU A 40 6.66 -8.49 0.02
N GLY A 41 5.39 -8.83 0.00
CA GLY A 41 4.87 -9.95 0.79
C GLY A 41 4.41 -9.59 2.19
N ASP A 42 4.67 -8.37 2.65
CA ASP A 42 4.22 -7.97 3.98
C ASP A 42 2.71 -7.81 4.05
N HIS A 43 2.14 -8.22 5.17
CA HIS A 43 0.73 -7.93 5.46
C HIS A 43 0.65 -6.56 6.09
N VAL A 44 -0.26 -5.72 5.58
CA VAL A 44 -0.36 -4.33 6.01
C VAL A 44 -1.81 -3.94 6.24
N GLU A 45 -1.97 -2.87 7.03
CA GLU A 45 -3.24 -2.15 7.15
C GLU A 45 -3.02 -0.78 6.53
N PHE A 46 -4.06 -0.24 5.91
CA PHE A 46 -3.95 1.04 5.20
C PHE A 46 -5.31 1.70 5.07
N GLU A 47 -5.28 2.99 4.74
CA GLU A 47 -6.46 3.75 4.39
C GLU A 47 -6.37 4.11 2.92
N LEU A 48 -7.52 4.40 2.31
CA LEU A 48 -7.57 4.80 0.91
C LEU A 48 -7.88 6.29 0.82
N GLU A 49 -7.21 6.95 -0.10
CA GLU A 49 -7.38 8.37 -0.35
C GLU A 49 -7.42 8.61 -1.85
N ASP A 50 -8.27 9.54 -2.29
CA ASP A 50 -8.33 9.89 -3.69
C ASP A 50 -7.03 10.57 -4.12
N GLY A 51 -6.44 10.07 -5.19
CA GLY A 51 -5.26 10.64 -5.78
C GLY A 51 -5.50 10.99 -7.24
N ARG A 52 -4.48 11.50 -7.90
CA ARG A 52 -4.59 11.90 -9.30
C ARG A 52 -4.90 10.75 -10.25
N LYS A 53 -4.51 9.55 -9.88
CA LYS A 53 -4.67 8.36 -10.72
C LYS A 53 -5.63 7.34 -10.11
N GLY A 54 -6.46 7.77 -9.18
CA GLY A 54 -7.37 6.89 -8.49
C GLY A 54 -7.05 6.80 -7.00
N LEU A 55 -7.46 5.70 -6.37
CA LEU A 55 -7.26 5.52 -4.94
C LEU A 55 -5.82 5.14 -4.62
N ASN A 56 -5.23 5.86 -3.68
CA ASN A 56 -3.90 5.56 -3.16
C ASN A 56 -4.01 5.03 -1.74
N ALA A 57 -3.14 4.10 -1.39
CA ALA A 57 -3.03 3.63 -0.01
C ALA A 57 -2.20 4.63 0.77
N VAL A 58 -2.70 5.03 1.94
CA VAL A 58 -2.01 5.97 2.83
C VAL A 58 -2.05 5.42 4.24
N ASN A 59 -1.21 5.98 5.12
CA ASN A 59 -1.09 5.52 6.50
C ASN A 59 -0.86 4.00 6.57
N VAL A 60 -0.04 3.52 5.66
CA VAL A 60 0.26 2.09 5.54
C VAL A 60 1.18 1.65 6.66
N LYS A 61 0.80 0.59 7.35
CA LYS A 61 1.64 0.02 8.41
C LYS A 61 1.58 -1.50 8.37
N THR A 62 2.66 -2.12 8.78
CA THR A 62 2.70 -3.58 8.88
C THR A 62 1.84 -4.04 10.07
N VAL A 63 1.23 -5.19 9.91
CA VAL A 63 0.39 -5.77 10.97
C VAL A 63 1.15 -6.81 11.74
#